data_c47c3bbbd64d77f750717c869b5eff0e
#
_entry.id   c47c3bbbd64d77f750717c869b5eff0e
#
_cell.length_a   1.000
_cell.length_b   1.000
_cell.length_c   1.000
_cell.angle_alpha   90.00
_cell.angle_beta   90.00
_cell.angle_gamma   90.00
#
_symmetry.space_group_name_H-M   'P 1'
#
loop_
_entity.id
_entity.type
_entity.pdbx_description
1 polymer ?
#
loop_
_entity_poly.entity_id
_entity_poly.type
_entity_poly.pdbx_seq_one_letter_code
_entity_poly.pdbx_strand_id
1 'polypeptide(L)'
;ATSELILSLEQAAQDSAESAGTAVATVGELSVDPSAVNVIPGLVEFSADIRDVNQVVIDQLVDSVKAKLQSLEESRGVETTLECTYEVPPADMAPVCRDALHGAGDSFNIETVDIHSGAGHDTMQIAAATDTGLLFAPSQGGHSHSPLEWTDWWDCAAATEVLTEAVYKLATNNN
;
A
#
# COMPACT_ATOMS: atom_id res chain seq x y z
N ALA A 1 -1.04 -19.76 -19.39
CA ALA A 1 -0.33 -18.46 -19.38
C ALA A 1 -0.79 -17.61 -18.19
N THR A 2 -2.01 -17.03 -18.20
CA THR A 2 -2.47 -16.07 -17.16
C THR A 2 -2.37 -16.62 -15.74
N SER A 3 -2.82 -17.85 -15.48
CA SER A 3 -2.72 -18.46 -14.14
C SER A 3 -1.27 -18.59 -13.66
N GLU A 4 -0.32 -18.88 -14.57
CA GLU A 4 1.11 -18.95 -14.26
C GLU A 4 1.68 -17.57 -13.90
N LEU A 5 1.22 -16.53 -14.59
CA LEU A 5 1.63 -15.16 -14.30
C LEU A 5 1.11 -14.73 -12.92
N ILE A 6 -0.17 -14.99 -12.63
CA ILE A 6 -0.77 -14.67 -11.33
C ILE A 6 -0.04 -15.35 -10.18
N LEU A 7 0.21 -16.66 -10.29
CA LEU A 7 0.96 -17.41 -9.28
C LEU A 7 2.42 -16.93 -9.15
N SER A 8 3.05 -16.55 -10.27
CA SER A 8 4.40 -15.98 -10.25
C SER A 8 4.46 -14.63 -9.55
N LEU A 9 3.44 -13.79 -9.74
CA LEU A 9 3.34 -12.50 -9.04
C LEU A 9 3.11 -12.69 -7.55
N GLU A 10 2.21 -13.59 -7.17
CA GLU A 10 1.97 -13.96 -5.77
C GLU A 10 3.27 -14.41 -5.10
N GLN A 11 4.01 -15.35 -5.72
CA GLN A 11 5.26 -15.85 -5.18
C GLN A 11 6.31 -14.73 -5.04
N ALA A 12 6.47 -13.89 -6.06
CA ALA A 12 7.42 -12.78 -6.03
C ALA A 12 7.09 -11.78 -4.90
N ALA A 13 5.81 -11.50 -4.67
CA ALA A 13 5.38 -10.64 -3.57
C ALA A 13 5.65 -11.28 -2.21
N GLN A 14 5.40 -12.59 -2.05
CA GLN A 14 5.69 -13.33 -0.82
C GLN A 14 7.19 -13.34 -0.52
N ASP A 15 8.04 -13.65 -1.51
CA ASP A 15 9.50 -13.66 -1.37
C ASP A 15 10.03 -12.25 -0.98
N SER A 16 9.45 -11.21 -1.55
CA SER A 16 9.77 -9.82 -1.21
C SER A 16 9.30 -9.46 0.19
N ALA A 17 8.10 -9.89 0.60
CA ALA A 17 7.56 -9.67 1.94
C ALA A 17 8.37 -10.39 3.02
N GLU A 18 8.90 -11.59 2.77
CA GLU A 18 9.80 -12.29 3.70
C GLU A 18 11.10 -11.53 3.95
N SER A 19 11.58 -10.76 2.97
CA SER A 19 12.82 -10.00 3.07
C SER A 19 12.62 -8.57 3.61
N ALA A 20 11.54 -7.89 3.21
CA ALA A 20 11.24 -6.49 3.55
C ALA A 20 10.00 -6.32 4.44
N GLY A 21 9.12 -7.31 4.50
CA GLY A 21 7.95 -7.35 5.39
C GLY A 21 6.72 -6.57 4.94
N THR A 22 6.74 -5.91 3.77
CA THR A 22 5.70 -4.93 3.39
C THR A 22 5.09 -5.14 2.00
N ALA A 23 5.72 -5.93 1.13
CA ALA A 23 5.27 -6.14 -0.24
C ALA A 23 3.91 -6.84 -0.33
N VAL A 24 3.01 -6.28 -1.11
CA VAL A 24 1.69 -6.85 -1.41
C VAL A 24 1.45 -6.80 -2.92
N ALA A 25 0.88 -7.88 -3.46
CA ALA A 25 0.38 -7.90 -4.84
C ALA A 25 -0.98 -8.58 -4.86
N THR A 26 -1.96 -7.94 -5.49
CA THR A 26 -3.34 -8.42 -5.55
C THR A 26 -3.84 -8.38 -6.97
N VAL A 27 -4.40 -9.49 -7.44
CA VAL A 27 -5.19 -9.53 -8.67
C VAL A 27 -6.66 -9.41 -8.30
N GLY A 28 -7.24 -8.22 -8.54
CA GLY A 28 -8.60 -7.89 -8.11
C GLY A 28 -9.66 -8.15 -9.17
N GLU A 29 -9.31 -7.97 -10.43
CA GLU A 29 -10.23 -8.15 -11.56
C GLU A 29 -9.64 -9.13 -12.56
N LEU A 30 -10.48 -9.98 -13.14
CA LEU A 30 -10.10 -10.91 -14.20
C LEU A 30 -11.30 -11.09 -15.14
N SER A 31 -11.07 -10.87 -16.43
CA SER A 31 -12.03 -11.15 -17.48
C SER A 31 -11.48 -12.18 -18.49
N VAL A 32 -12.37 -12.95 -19.09
CA VAL A 32 -12.03 -14.05 -19.98
C VAL A 32 -12.98 -14.03 -21.18
N ASP A 33 -12.45 -14.00 -22.41
CA ASP A 33 -13.26 -14.00 -23.63
C ASP A 33 -12.78 -15.10 -24.62
N PRO A 34 -13.69 -15.96 -25.14
CA PRO A 34 -15.05 -16.16 -24.67
C PRO A 34 -15.10 -16.88 -23.32
N SER A 35 -16.01 -16.47 -22.46
CA SER A 35 -16.27 -17.13 -21.17
C SER A 35 -17.20 -18.32 -21.38
N ALA A 36 -16.66 -19.44 -21.88
CA ALA A 36 -17.41 -20.64 -22.21
C ALA A 36 -16.75 -21.89 -21.65
N VAL A 37 -17.55 -22.85 -21.19
CA VAL A 37 -17.09 -24.05 -20.46
C VAL A 37 -16.11 -24.91 -21.25
N ASN A 38 -16.25 -24.96 -22.56
CA ASN A 38 -15.52 -25.87 -23.45
C ASN A 38 -14.75 -25.16 -24.57
N VAL A 39 -14.49 -23.88 -24.42
CA VAL A 39 -13.71 -23.08 -25.38
C VAL A 39 -12.47 -22.53 -24.71
N ILE A 40 -11.31 -22.72 -25.34
CA ILE A 40 -10.07 -22.08 -24.87
C ILE A 40 -10.18 -20.57 -25.10
N PRO A 41 -9.98 -19.75 -24.07
CA PRO A 41 -10.07 -18.29 -24.21
C PRO A 41 -9.06 -17.74 -25.22
N GLY A 42 -9.50 -16.79 -26.02
CA GLY A 42 -8.67 -16.04 -26.95
C GLY A 42 -8.06 -14.79 -26.30
N LEU A 43 -8.76 -14.22 -25.31
CA LEU A 43 -8.31 -13.05 -24.57
C LEU A 43 -8.53 -13.24 -23.07
N VAL A 44 -7.57 -12.83 -22.26
CA VAL A 44 -7.72 -12.72 -20.81
C VAL A 44 -7.12 -11.38 -20.39
N GLU A 45 -7.92 -10.57 -19.71
CA GLU A 45 -7.51 -9.30 -19.14
C GLU A 45 -7.62 -9.37 -17.60
N PHE A 46 -6.66 -8.81 -16.90
CA PHE A 46 -6.73 -8.71 -15.45
C PHE A 46 -5.97 -7.47 -14.96
N SER A 47 -6.36 -6.97 -13.79
CA SER A 47 -5.63 -5.93 -13.08
C SER A 47 -4.80 -6.52 -11.96
N ALA A 48 -3.61 -5.97 -11.75
CA ALA A 48 -2.77 -6.26 -10.59
C ALA A 48 -2.44 -4.95 -9.87
N ASP A 49 -2.63 -4.95 -8.56
CA ASP A 49 -2.25 -3.87 -7.66
C ASP A 49 -0.99 -4.32 -6.90
N ILE A 50 0.10 -3.57 -7.03
CA ILE A 50 1.40 -3.86 -6.41
C ILE A 50 1.76 -2.70 -5.50
N ARG A 51 2.04 -3.00 -4.24
CA ARG A 51 2.35 -1.99 -3.21
C ARG A 51 3.51 -2.42 -2.34
N ASP A 52 4.33 -1.45 -1.98
CA ASP A 52 5.36 -1.55 -0.94
C ASP A 52 5.66 -0.13 -0.41
N VAL A 53 6.27 -0.02 0.75
CA VAL A 53 6.79 1.26 1.27
C VAL A 53 8.12 1.64 0.61
N ASN A 54 8.72 0.74 -0.16
CA ASN A 54 9.99 0.94 -0.86
C ASN A 54 9.78 0.85 -2.37
N GLN A 55 10.00 1.96 -3.10
CA GLN A 55 9.88 2.01 -4.55
C GLN A 55 10.75 0.96 -5.26
N VAL A 56 11.93 0.66 -4.75
CA VAL A 56 12.81 -0.35 -5.37
C VAL A 56 12.16 -1.74 -5.38
N VAL A 57 11.41 -2.08 -4.34
CA VAL A 57 10.68 -3.36 -4.27
C VAL A 57 9.54 -3.39 -5.28
N ILE A 58 8.81 -2.28 -5.42
CA ILE A 58 7.75 -2.14 -6.44
C ILE A 58 8.35 -2.33 -7.84
N ASP A 59 9.45 -1.65 -8.14
CA ASP A 59 10.12 -1.74 -9.44
C ASP A 59 10.57 -3.18 -9.73
N GLN A 60 11.14 -3.88 -8.76
CA GLN A 60 11.55 -5.28 -8.88
C GLN A 60 10.37 -6.21 -9.15
N LEU A 61 9.24 -6.01 -8.48
CA LEU A 61 8.03 -6.79 -8.73
C LEU A 61 7.48 -6.55 -10.13
N VAL A 62 7.43 -5.30 -10.58
CA VAL A 62 7.03 -4.95 -11.96
C VAL A 62 7.96 -5.57 -12.98
N ASP A 63 9.27 -5.55 -12.75
CA ASP A 63 10.25 -6.16 -13.66
C ASP A 63 10.13 -7.68 -13.68
N SER A 64 9.78 -8.32 -12.56
CA SER A 64 9.49 -9.76 -12.52
C SER A 64 8.26 -10.11 -13.37
N VAL A 65 7.23 -9.27 -13.35
CA VAL A 65 6.04 -9.40 -14.22
C VAL A 65 6.42 -9.30 -15.68
N LYS A 66 7.21 -8.30 -16.08
CA LYS A 66 7.69 -8.12 -17.46
C LYS A 66 8.49 -9.35 -17.94
N ALA A 67 9.42 -9.83 -17.13
CA ALA A 67 10.23 -11.01 -17.45
C ALA A 67 9.36 -12.27 -17.61
N LYS A 68 8.35 -12.42 -16.74
CA LYS A 68 7.41 -13.54 -16.84
C LYS A 68 6.53 -13.47 -18.09
N LEU A 69 6.05 -12.27 -18.46
CA LEU A 69 5.29 -12.06 -19.71
C LEU A 69 6.13 -12.48 -20.92
N GLN A 70 7.37 -12.00 -21.03
CA GLN A 70 8.27 -12.41 -22.12
C GLN A 70 8.47 -13.92 -22.17
N SER A 71 8.70 -14.56 -21.03
CA SER A 71 8.84 -16.03 -20.95
C SER A 71 7.57 -16.77 -21.42
N LEU A 72 6.39 -16.22 -21.14
CA LEU A 72 5.12 -16.80 -21.58
C LEU A 72 4.90 -16.61 -23.09
N GLU A 73 5.29 -15.49 -23.67
CA GLU A 73 5.27 -15.28 -25.12
C GLU A 73 6.13 -16.32 -25.82
N GLU A 74 7.37 -16.51 -25.35
CA GLU A 74 8.31 -17.46 -25.94
C GLU A 74 7.87 -18.94 -25.78
N SER A 75 7.36 -19.29 -24.60
CA SER A 75 7.05 -20.70 -24.27
C SER A 75 5.64 -21.13 -24.64
N ARG A 76 4.68 -20.20 -24.70
CA ARG A 76 3.26 -20.46 -24.94
C ARG A 76 2.74 -19.92 -26.26
N GLY A 77 3.52 -19.05 -26.95
CA GLY A 77 3.10 -18.43 -28.20
C GLY A 77 1.89 -17.50 -28.05
N VAL A 78 1.76 -16.86 -26.89
CA VAL A 78 0.73 -15.84 -26.62
C VAL A 78 1.30 -14.45 -26.88
N GLU A 79 0.46 -13.51 -27.22
CA GLU A 79 0.81 -12.09 -27.25
C GLU A 79 0.42 -11.47 -25.92
N THR A 80 1.26 -10.58 -25.37
CA THR A 80 0.97 -9.90 -24.11
C THR A 80 1.08 -8.39 -24.24
N THR A 81 0.30 -7.69 -23.44
CA THR A 81 0.37 -6.24 -23.29
C THR A 81 0.35 -5.91 -21.79
N LEU A 82 1.26 -5.06 -21.35
CA LEU A 82 1.31 -4.52 -19.99
C LEU A 82 1.14 -3.01 -20.05
N GLU A 83 0.17 -2.51 -19.31
CA GLU A 83 -0.10 -1.09 -19.19
C GLU A 83 -0.09 -0.69 -17.70
N CYS A 84 0.63 0.38 -17.36
CA CYS A 84 0.53 1.00 -16.05
C CYS A 84 -0.59 2.04 -16.10
N THR A 85 -1.70 1.76 -15.42
CA THR A 85 -2.88 2.63 -15.42
C THR A 85 -2.84 3.68 -14.31
N TYR A 86 -2.07 3.40 -13.25
CA TYR A 86 -1.95 4.30 -12.10
C TYR A 86 -0.64 4.02 -11.37
N GLU A 87 0.09 5.08 -11.02
CA GLU A 87 1.33 5.01 -10.26
C GLU A 87 1.41 6.18 -9.28
N VAL A 88 1.65 5.85 -8.01
CA VAL A 88 1.96 6.83 -6.96
C VAL A 88 3.13 6.28 -6.15
N PRO A 89 4.25 7.00 -6.07
CA PRO A 89 5.38 6.56 -5.29
C PRO A 89 5.03 6.51 -3.79
N PRO A 90 5.64 5.60 -3.02
CA PRO A 90 5.56 5.61 -1.56
C PRO A 90 5.99 6.96 -0.99
N ALA A 91 5.40 7.36 0.12
CA ALA A 91 5.74 8.62 0.78
C ALA A 91 6.14 8.36 2.24
N ASP A 92 7.36 8.76 2.58
CA ASP A 92 7.82 8.77 3.96
C ASP A 92 7.22 9.96 4.72
N MET A 93 6.72 9.70 5.91
CA MET A 93 6.31 10.78 6.81
C MET A 93 7.55 11.47 7.39
N ALA A 94 7.54 12.81 7.39
CA ALA A 94 8.68 13.61 7.81
C ALA A 94 9.07 13.33 9.28
N PRO A 95 10.37 13.15 9.59
CA PRO A 95 10.82 12.90 10.96
C PRO A 95 10.32 13.97 11.94
N VAL A 96 10.33 15.24 11.55
CA VAL A 96 9.87 16.35 12.40
C VAL A 96 8.39 16.20 12.80
N CYS A 97 7.54 15.68 11.91
CA CYS A 97 6.14 15.42 12.20
C CYS A 97 5.96 14.19 13.08
N ARG A 98 6.72 13.11 12.82
CA ARG A 98 6.69 11.90 13.65
C ARG A 98 7.18 12.18 15.07
N ASP A 99 8.31 12.89 15.22
CA ASP A 99 8.86 13.28 16.51
C ASP A 99 7.88 14.17 17.30
N ALA A 100 7.17 15.08 16.62
CA ALA A 100 6.15 15.90 17.26
C ALA A 100 4.97 15.06 17.77
N LEU A 101 4.53 14.04 17.01
CA LEU A 101 3.48 13.13 17.43
C LEU A 101 3.92 12.24 18.61
N HIS A 102 5.12 11.68 18.58
CA HIS A 102 5.68 10.92 19.70
C HIS A 102 5.82 11.77 20.95
N GLY A 103 6.40 12.96 20.83
CA GLY A 103 6.55 13.88 21.96
C GLY A 103 5.22 14.42 22.49
N ALA A 104 4.18 14.46 21.68
CA ALA A 104 2.82 14.77 22.14
C ALA A 104 2.22 13.58 22.90
N GLY A 105 2.36 12.35 22.40
CA GLY A 105 1.95 11.13 23.09
C GLY A 105 2.58 11.01 24.47
N ASP A 106 3.89 11.23 24.58
CA ASP A 106 4.62 11.22 25.85
C ASP A 106 4.08 12.24 26.85
N SER A 107 3.65 13.43 26.38
CA SER A 107 3.10 14.47 27.24
C SER A 107 1.78 14.06 27.91
N PHE A 108 1.04 13.14 27.31
CA PHE A 108 -0.24 12.60 27.82
C PHE A 108 -0.12 11.19 28.38
N ASN A 109 1.08 10.59 28.44
CA ASN A 109 1.32 9.18 28.74
C ASN A 109 0.55 8.23 27.81
N ILE A 110 0.41 8.61 26.55
CA ILE A 110 -0.17 7.79 25.48
C ILE A 110 0.99 7.20 24.68
N GLU A 111 1.10 5.87 24.68
CA GLU A 111 2.10 5.18 23.87
C GLU A 111 1.77 5.31 22.39
N THR A 112 2.76 5.73 21.60
CA THR A 112 2.66 5.81 20.14
C THR A 112 3.75 4.94 19.50
N VAL A 113 3.41 4.28 18.40
CA VAL A 113 4.33 3.40 17.68
C VAL A 113 4.35 3.77 16.19
N ASP A 114 5.52 3.67 15.57
CA ASP A 114 5.62 3.81 14.13
C ASP A 114 5.08 2.57 13.44
N ILE A 115 4.19 2.77 12.48
CA ILE A 115 3.66 1.72 11.63
C ILE A 115 3.74 2.16 10.16
N HIS A 116 3.81 1.19 9.26
CA HIS A 116 3.61 1.44 7.84
C HIS A 116 2.13 1.28 7.47
N SER A 117 1.69 1.99 6.44
CA SER A 117 0.36 1.79 5.85
C SER A 117 0.49 1.32 4.40
N GLY A 118 -0.16 0.22 4.06
CA GLY A 118 -0.31 -0.24 2.68
C GLY A 118 -1.46 0.46 1.93
N ALA A 119 -2.25 1.32 2.61
CA ALA A 119 -3.32 2.07 1.99
C ALA A 119 -2.80 3.40 1.40
N GLY A 120 -3.44 3.87 0.34
CA GLY A 120 -3.22 5.22 -0.17
C GLY A 120 -3.91 6.26 0.73
N HIS A 121 -3.22 7.37 1.00
CA HIS A 121 -3.74 8.49 1.78
C HIS A 121 -3.48 9.81 1.04
N ASP A 122 -4.37 10.78 1.22
CA ASP A 122 -4.21 12.14 0.66
C ASP A 122 -2.89 12.79 1.09
N THR A 123 -2.41 12.42 2.28
CA THR A 123 -1.10 12.83 2.82
C THR A 123 0.05 12.52 1.87
N MET A 124 -0.01 11.43 1.09
CA MET A 124 1.02 11.08 0.11
C MET A 124 1.15 12.15 -0.98
N GLN A 125 0.03 12.75 -1.40
CA GLN A 125 0.04 13.82 -2.39
C GLN A 125 0.63 15.12 -1.81
N ILE A 126 0.35 15.40 -0.55
CA ILE A 126 0.84 16.60 0.15
C ILE A 126 2.33 16.46 0.49
N ALA A 127 2.79 15.24 0.79
CA ALA A 127 4.19 14.95 1.12
C ALA A 127 5.18 15.35 0.00
N ALA A 128 4.73 15.40 -1.25
CA ALA A 128 5.53 15.89 -2.36
C ALA A 128 5.83 17.41 -2.28
N ALA A 129 5.08 18.17 -1.49
CA ALA A 129 5.16 19.63 -1.42
C ALA A 129 5.64 20.16 -0.06
N THR A 130 5.44 19.41 1.02
CA THR A 130 5.80 19.84 2.38
C THR A 130 5.99 18.65 3.30
N ASP A 131 6.61 18.89 4.46
CA ASP A 131 6.69 17.90 5.54
C ASP A 131 5.28 17.50 6.00
N THR A 132 5.04 16.21 6.09
CA THR A 132 3.76 15.63 6.49
C THR A 132 3.93 14.56 7.55
N GLY A 133 2.89 14.37 8.34
CA GLY A 133 2.73 13.27 9.30
C GLY A 133 1.33 12.70 9.22
N LEU A 134 1.19 11.44 9.62
CA LEU A 134 -0.08 10.74 9.66
C LEU A 134 -0.23 10.05 11.01
N LEU A 135 -1.38 10.22 11.64
CA LEU A 135 -1.71 9.59 12.91
C LEU A 135 -2.93 8.67 12.73
N PHE A 136 -2.79 7.44 13.19
CA PHE A 136 -3.89 6.48 13.22
C PHE A 136 -4.44 6.33 14.64
N ALA A 137 -5.76 6.20 14.75
CA ALA A 137 -6.41 5.68 15.94
C ALA A 137 -6.67 4.18 15.77
N PRO A 138 -6.62 3.36 16.84
CA PRO A 138 -6.92 1.94 16.76
C PRO A 138 -8.33 1.67 16.23
N SER A 139 -8.46 0.68 15.32
CA SER A 139 -9.76 0.16 14.88
C SER A 139 -9.97 -1.25 15.42
N GLN A 140 -11.17 -1.55 15.90
CA GLN A 140 -11.52 -2.86 16.42
C GLN A 140 -11.27 -3.96 15.38
N GLY A 141 -10.46 -4.95 15.75
CA GLY A 141 -10.09 -6.05 14.86
C GLY A 141 -9.29 -5.63 13.64
N GLY A 142 -8.80 -4.40 13.56
CA GLY A 142 -8.08 -3.87 12.39
C GLY A 142 -8.98 -3.66 11.16
N HIS A 143 -10.30 -3.64 11.34
CA HIS A 143 -11.22 -3.43 10.23
C HIS A 143 -11.11 -2.00 9.69
N SER A 144 -11.04 -1.88 8.35
CA SER A 144 -11.10 -0.63 7.61
C SER A 144 -11.90 -0.82 6.34
N HIS A 145 -12.56 0.24 5.84
CA HIS A 145 -13.43 0.22 4.66
C HIS A 145 -14.55 -0.83 4.73
N SER A 146 -15.06 -1.08 5.93
CA SER A 146 -16.02 -2.12 6.25
C SER A 146 -17.10 -1.60 7.19
N PRO A 147 -18.35 -2.12 7.14
CA PRO A 147 -19.36 -1.81 8.15
C PRO A 147 -18.99 -2.22 9.58
N LEU A 148 -17.93 -3.02 9.75
CA LEU A 148 -17.38 -3.43 11.05
C LEU A 148 -16.30 -2.50 11.57
N GLU A 149 -15.90 -1.49 10.80
CA GLU A 149 -14.92 -0.50 11.21
C GLU A 149 -15.46 0.31 12.40
N TRP A 150 -14.73 0.25 13.50
CA TRP A 150 -15.09 0.95 14.72
C TRP A 150 -13.85 1.36 15.51
N THR A 151 -13.85 2.61 15.96
CA THR A 151 -12.86 3.16 16.89
C THR A 151 -13.60 3.62 18.16
N ASP A 152 -13.13 3.21 19.32
CA ASP A 152 -13.72 3.62 20.58
C ASP A 152 -13.54 5.13 20.81
N TRP A 153 -14.52 5.78 21.44
CA TRP A 153 -14.48 7.22 21.69
C TRP A 153 -13.27 7.67 22.51
N TRP A 154 -12.74 6.79 23.36
CA TRP A 154 -11.52 7.07 24.12
C TRP A 154 -10.30 7.13 23.21
N ASP A 155 -10.19 6.26 22.23
CA ASP A 155 -9.10 6.27 21.25
C ASP A 155 -9.21 7.47 20.31
N CYS A 156 -10.44 7.86 19.93
CA CYS A 156 -10.68 9.07 19.18
C CYS A 156 -10.26 10.33 19.97
N ALA A 157 -10.58 10.37 21.27
CA ALA A 157 -10.19 11.48 22.15
C ALA A 157 -8.66 11.53 22.30
N ALA A 158 -8.02 10.40 22.59
CA ALA A 158 -6.57 10.30 22.73
C ALA A 158 -5.84 10.74 21.45
N ALA A 159 -6.27 10.25 20.29
CA ALA A 159 -5.71 10.67 19.01
C ALA A 159 -5.88 12.19 18.76
N THR A 160 -7.04 12.74 19.15
CA THR A 160 -7.31 14.20 19.03
C THR A 160 -6.40 15.02 19.94
N GLU A 161 -6.16 14.58 21.17
CA GLU A 161 -5.25 15.25 22.11
C GLU A 161 -3.81 15.24 21.59
N VAL A 162 -3.32 14.07 21.16
CA VAL A 162 -1.98 13.91 20.58
C VAL A 162 -1.83 14.79 19.34
N LEU A 163 -2.79 14.74 18.40
CA LEU A 163 -2.72 15.53 17.18
C LEU A 163 -2.72 17.03 17.47
N THR A 164 -3.58 17.48 18.39
CA THR A 164 -3.68 18.89 18.77
C THR A 164 -2.38 19.42 19.35
N GLU A 165 -1.77 18.67 20.27
CA GLU A 165 -0.49 19.04 20.90
C GLU A 165 0.66 19.03 19.89
N ALA A 166 0.70 18.03 19.01
CA ALA A 166 1.73 17.93 17.96
C ALA A 166 1.66 19.15 17.01
N VAL A 167 0.45 19.49 16.54
CA VAL A 167 0.23 20.65 15.66
C VAL A 167 0.60 21.95 16.40
N TYR A 168 0.24 22.09 17.65
CA TYR A 168 0.59 23.27 18.46
C TYR A 168 2.12 23.41 18.60
N LYS A 169 2.81 22.32 18.90
CA LYS A 169 4.29 22.32 19.01
C LYS A 169 4.95 22.69 17.67
N LEU A 170 4.50 22.10 16.56
CA LEU A 170 5.03 22.41 15.23
C LEU A 170 4.80 23.87 14.85
N ALA A 171 3.61 24.41 15.16
CA ALA A 171 3.27 25.79 14.85
C ALA A 171 4.04 26.83 15.70
N THR A 172 4.44 26.48 16.93
CA THR A 172 5.08 27.40 17.87
C THR A 172 6.60 27.29 17.93
N ASN A 173 7.17 26.13 17.56
CA ASN A 173 8.63 25.90 17.58
C ASN A 173 9.35 26.39 16.31
N ASN A 174 8.65 26.96 15.35
CA ASN A 174 9.21 27.54 14.13
C ASN A 174 9.62 29.04 14.28
N ASN A 175 9.87 29.51 15.54
CA ASN A 175 10.40 30.85 15.81
C ASN A 175 11.83 30.80 16.32
#